data_506acf5d8901fd37b66ad52cbb837e28
#
_entry.id   506acf5d8901fd37b66ad52cbb837e28
#
_cell.length_a   1.000
_cell.length_b   1.000
_cell.length_c   1.000
_cell.angle_alpha   90.00
_cell.angle_beta   90.00
_cell.angle_gamma   90.00
#
_symmetry.space_group_name_H-M   'P 1'
#
loop_
_entity.id
_entity.type
_entity.pdbx_description
1 polymer ?
#
loop_
_entity_poly.entity_id
_entity_poly.type
_entity_poly.pdbx_seq_one_letter_code
_entity_poly.pdbx_strand_id
1 'polypeptide(L)'
;MRARLEKLTAGRRLWVLLGATAFLWFSFTAGMTVLRYRLNYSPAYDFGIFSQMYYYLDKCLQPLTTVERDGLLSHFAVHLSPIFYALLPFYKLVPRPETLLVLQALLVIAGLIPLCLLAGALKCTRPQILCFGLVYCAYPAFMGGCFYDFHENKFLTLIILWVLYFMETRRFKSMLACLALLLMVKEDAPVYAACIGLYLFLGKREYRLGGLVFIASCLYFVMAVWYINRFGDGAMINRFDNYISDKRLGLASMFKTILVNPAYVLSQIAVEDKILFFLEMLLPLGFLPLMTRQWQRLTLLIPFVLINLMSNYKYQHSIFFQYTYGTGALLFYLAMINLRSLNRTGLWRRELIPRFLASGLFCALVITATVVCSKTKYIRLYGRYHEKAAQARELLAQIPEDAAVRSSTFFVPQLSMRD
;
A
#
# COMPACT_ATOMS: atom_id res chain seq x y z
N MET A 1 25.18 -10.15 35.48
CA MET A 1 23.86 -9.56 35.81
C MET A 1 23.68 -8.17 35.15
N ARG A 2 24.61 -7.25 35.36
CA ARG A 2 24.56 -5.86 34.80
C ARG A 2 24.40 -5.83 33.27
N ALA A 3 25.21 -6.55 32.49
CA ALA A 3 25.10 -6.62 31.02
C ALA A 3 23.77 -7.24 30.49
N ARG A 4 23.14 -8.13 31.28
CA ARG A 4 21.84 -8.70 30.95
C ARG A 4 20.71 -7.69 31.20
N LEU A 5 20.80 -6.91 32.26
CA LEU A 5 19.89 -5.81 32.58
C LEU A 5 20.01 -4.68 31.54
N GLU A 6 21.22 -4.30 31.14
CA GLU A 6 21.46 -3.31 30.10
C GLU A 6 20.89 -3.75 28.73
N LYS A 7 21.01 -5.04 28.39
CA LYS A 7 20.41 -5.61 27.19
C LYS A 7 18.87 -5.60 27.23
N LEU A 8 18.27 -5.88 28.38
CA LEU A 8 16.82 -5.86 28.57
C LEU A 8 16.26 -4.42 28.52
N THR A 9 16.92 -3.48 29.20
CA THR A 9 16.51 -2.07 29.21
C THR A 9 16.66 -1.42 27.82
N ALA A 10 17.74 -1.71 27.09
CA ALA A 10 17.94 -1.23 25.73
C ALA A 10 16.89 -1.82 24.75
N GLY A 11 16.46 -3.08 24.96
CA GLY A 11 15.35 -3.67 24.21
C GLY A 11 14.03 -2.97 24.50
N ARG A 12 13.72 -2.70 25.77
CA ARG A 12 12.51 -1.99 26.17
C ARG A 12 12.47 -0.56 25.61
N ARG A 13 13.55 0.18 25.65
CA ARG A 13 13.64 1.54 25.09
C ARG A 13 13.36 1.57 23.60
N LEU A 14 13.87 0.60 22.82
CA LEU A 14 13.59 0.46 21.40
C LEU A 14 12.09 0.35 21.13
N TRP A 15 11.42 -0.57 21.82
CA TRP A 15 9.98 -0.79 21.62
C TRP A 15 9.11 0.37 22.08
N VAL A 16 9.49 1.04 23.18
CA VAL A 16 8.80 2.24 23.66
C VAL A 16 8.91 3.36 22.63
N LEU A 17 10.10 3.60 22.07
CA LEU A 17 10.30 4.64 21.07
C LEU A 17 9.53 4.36 19.79
N LEU A 18 9.60 3.12 19.27
CA LEU A 18 8.83 2.73 18.08
C LEU A 18 7.32 2.80 18.32
N GLY A 19 6.86 2.36 19.48
CA GLY A 19 5.45 2.43 19.87
C GLY A 19 4.95 3.87 19.98
N ALA A 20 5.73 4.76 20.60
CA ALA A 20 5.39 6.18 20.67
C ALA A 20 5.35 6.83 19.27
N THR A 21 6.35 6.53 18.43
CA THR A 21 6.38 7.04 17.05
C THR A 21 5.19 6.50 16.23
N ALA A 22 4.86 5.22 16.37
CA ALA A 22 3.71 4.61 15.71
C ALA A 22 2.39 5.23 16.17
N PHE A 23 2.25 5.50 17.46
CA PHE A 23 1.06 6.15 18.03
C PHE A 23 0.92 7.59 17.52
N LEU A 24 2.00 8.36 17.49
CA LEU A 24 2.00 9.72 16.94
C LEU A 24 1.66 9.73 15.45
N TRP A 25 2.25 8.80 14.68
CA TRP A 25 1.95 8.63 13.27
C TRP A 25 0.48 8.29 13.04
N PHE A 26 -0.05 7.32 13.79
CA PHE A 26 -1.44 6.90 13.72
C PHE A 26 -2.39 8.06 14.05
N SER A 27 -2.17 8.73 15.18
CA SER A 27 -3.02 9.83 15.64
C SER A 27 -3.01 11.00 14.65
N PHE A 28 -1.84 11.34 14.10
CA PHE A 28 -1.72 12.39 13.10
C PHE A 28 -2.43 12.00 11.80
N THR A 29 -2.15 10.80 11.27
CA THR A 29 -2.69 10.38 9.97
C THR A 29 -4.20 10.15 10.03
N ALA A 30 -4.69 9.44 11.05
CA ALA A 30 -6.13 9.24 11.25
C ALA A 30 -6.84 10.57 11.52
N GLY A 31 -6.27 11.43 12.39
CA GLY A 31 -6.82 12.75 12.68
C GLY A 31 -6.93 13.63 11.44
N MET A 32 -5.88 13.70 10.61
CA MET A 32 -5.89 14.50 9.38
C MET A 32 -6.89 14.00 8.35
N THR A 33 -7.02 12.69 8.16
CA THR A 33 -7.99 12.12 7.20
C THR A 33 -9.43 12.32 7.65
N VAL A 34 -9.72 12.13 8.94
CA VAL A 34 -11.05 12.42 9.54
C VAL A 34 -11.37 13.91 9.44
N LEU A 35 -10.40 14.77 9.75
CA LEU A 35 -10.58 16.22 9.66
C LEU A 35 -10.87 16.67 8.22
N ARG A 36 -10.15 16.12 7.23
CA ARG A 36 -10.39 16.33 5.81
C ARG A 36 -11.83 15.98 5.44
N TYR A 37 -12.31 14.80 5.85
CA TYR A 37 -13.69 14.36 5.61
C TYR A 37 -14.70 15.30 6.25
N ARG A 38 -14.53 15.66 7.53
CA ARG A 38 -15.42 16.55 8.28
C ARG A 38 -15.47 17.98 7.75
N LEU A 39 -14.45 18.41 7.02
CA LEU A 39 -14.43 19.70 6.34
C LEU A 39 -15.03 19.65 4.92
N ASN A 40 -15.60 18.51 4.51
CA ASN A 40 -16.08 18.27 3.14
C ASN A 40 -14.99 18.46 2.07
N TYR A 41 -13.73 18.10 2.42
CA TYR A 41 -12.57 18.22 1.55
C TYR A 41 -12.13 16.87 0.96
N SER A 42 -12.96 15.84 1.08
CA SER A 42 -12.78 14.56 0.38
C SER A 42 -13.45 14.66 -0.99
N PRO A 43 -12.70 15.03 -2.05
CA PRO A 43 -13.32 15.33 -3.35
C PRO A 43 -13.61 14.09 -4.16
N ALA A 44 -13.33 12.93 -3.60
CA ALA A 44 -13.29 11.75 -4.40
C ALA A 44 -14.58 10.96 -4.34
N TYR A 45 -15.01 10.52 -5.50
CA TYR A 45 -15.95 9.43 -5.64
C TYR A 45 -15.54 8.22 -4.79
N ASP A 46 -14.25 7.90 -4.74
CA ASP A 46 -13.72 6.70 -4.10
C ASP A 46 -14.17 6.58 -2.65
N PHE A 47 -14.10 7.66 -1.85
CA PHE A 47 -14.54 7.56 -0.47
C PHE A 47 -16.07 7.40 -0.33
N GLY A 48 -16.85 8.00 -1.23
CA GLY A 48 -18.28 7.78 -1.33
C GLY A 48 -18.62 6.34 -1.70
N ILE A 49 -17.91 5.77 -2.67
CA ILE A 49 -18.03 4.37 -3.09
C ILE A 49 -17.84 3.44 -1.90
N PHE A 50 -16.71 3.54 -1.20
CA PHE A 50 -16.41 2.65 -0.07
C PHE A 50 -17.33 2.87 1.12
N SER A 51 -17.74 4.11 1.39
CA SER A 51 -18.69 4.41 2.47
C SER A 51 -20.05 3.76 2.21
N GLN A 52 -20.57 3.87 0.98
CA GLN A 52 -21.83 3.23 0.60
C GLN A 52 -21.69 1.70 0.54
N MET A 53 -20.58 1.20 0.00
CA MET A 53 -20.31 -0.22 -0.03
C MET A 53 -20.33 -0.84 1.39
N TYR A 54 -19.70 -0.17 2.37
CA TYR A 54 -19.72 -0.67 3.75
C TYR A 54 -21.09 -0.53 4.42
N TYR A 55 -21.87 0.47 4.04
CA TYR A 55 -23.28 0.59 4.47
C TYR A 55 -24.10 -0.63 4.00
N TYR A 56 -23.96 -1.05 2.73
CA TYR A 56 -24.64 -2.24 2.23
C TYR A 56 -24.03 -3.54 2.78
N LEU A 57 -22.71 -3.61 2.97
CA LEU A 57 -22.07 -4.76 3.63
C LEU A 57 -22.60 -4.96 5.05
N ASP A 58 -22.88 -3.88 5.78
CA ASP A 58 -23.47 -3.95 7.11
C ASP A 58 -24.93 -4.43 7.05
N LYS A 59 -25.74 -3.91 6.13
CA LYS A 59 -27.16 -4.24 5.99
C LYS A 59 -27.43 -5.63 5.41
N CYS A 60 -26.77 -6.00 4.32
CA CYS A 60 -27.11 -7.19 3.54
C CYS A 60 -25.92 -8.07 3.13
N LEU A 61 -24.72 -7.80 3.62
CA LEU A 61 -23.47 -8.52 3.29
C LEU A 61 -23.11 -8.46 1.80
N GLN A 62 -23.64 -7.50 1.05
CA GLN A 62 -23.33 -7.31 -0.37
C GLN A 62 -22.55 -6.00 -0.56
N PRO A 63 -21.45 -6.01 -1.34
CA PRO A 63 -20.63 -4.82 -1.57
C PRO A 63 -21.24 -3.93 -2.68
N LEU A 64 -22.44 -3.37 -2.42
CA LEU A 64 -23.19 -2.58 -3.39
C LEU A 64 -22.84 -1.11 -3.32
N THR A 65 -22.96 -0.42 -4.45
CA THR A 65 -22.80 1.02 -4.56
C THR A 65 -23.58 1.57 -5.78
N THR A 66 -24.10 2.78 -5.65
CA THR A 66 -24.68 3.58 -6.76
C THR A 66 -23.75 4.70 -7.18
N VAL A 67 -22.63 4.89 -6.46
CA VAL A 67 -21.70 6.02 -6.66
C VAL A 67 -20.68 5.72 -7.75
N GLU A 68 -20.36 4.46 -7.98
CA GLU A 68 -19.26 4.05 -8.87
C GLU A 68 -19.65 4.09 -10.35
N ARG A 69 -20.93 3.84 -10.66
CA ARG A 69 -21.52 3.87 -12.00
C ARG A 69 -22.95 4.40 -11.94
N ASP A 70 -23.55 4.59 -13.09
CA ASP A 70 -24.95 4.99 -13.23
C ASP A 70 -25.88 3.81 -12.88
N GLY A 71 -26.09 3.57 -11.58
CA GLY A 71 -26.97 2.54 -11.06
C GLY A 71 -26.36 1.67 -9.97
N LEU A 72 -27.20 0.88 -9.32
CA LEU A 72 -26.78 -0.03 -8.26
C LEU A 72 -26.01 -1.21 -8.84
N LEU A 73 -24.77 -1.37 -8.43
CA LEU A 73 -23.92 -2.51 -8.81
C LEU A 73 -23.09 -3.01 -7.63
N SER A 74 -22.58 -4.23 -7.79
CA SER A 74 -21.56 -4.73 -6.86
C SER A 74 -20.20 -4.13 -7.21
N HIS A 75 -19.50 -3.59 -6.22
CA HIS A 75 -18.11 -3.14 -6.38
C HIS A 75 -17.19 -4.24 -6.95
N PHE A 76 -17.51 -5.52 -6.71
CA PHE A 76 -16.76 -6.64 -7.29
C PHE A 76 -16.88 -6.77 -8.81
N ALA A 77 -17.84 -6.08 -9.42
CA ALA A 77 -17.90 -5.94 -10.88
C ALA A 77 -16.80 -5.00 -11.43
N VAL A 78 -16.22 -4.14 -10.58
CA VAL A 78 -15.14 -3.21 -10.95
C VAL A 78 -13.79 -3.65 -10.41
N HIS A 79 -13.76 -4.07 -9.13
CA HIS A 79 -12.56 -4.55 -8.43
C HIS A 79 -12.87 -5.80 -7.60
N LEU A 80 -12.16 -6.88 -7.87
CA LEU A 80 -12.33 -8.13 -7.11
C LEU A 80 -11.53 -8.07 -5.81
N SER A 81 -12.17 -7.58 -4.73
CA SER A 81 -11.52 -7.27 -3.45
C SER A 81 -12.26 -7.91 -2.25
N PRO A 82 -12.34 -9.25 -2.12
CA PRO A 82 -13.04 -9.90 -1.01
C PRO A 82 -12.48 -9.56 0.38
N ILE A 83 -11.28 -9.01 0.46
CA ILE A 83 -10.63 -8.61 1.72
C ILE A 83 -11.45 -7.60 2.54
N PHE A 84 -12.39 -6.88 1.92
CA PHE A 84 -13.24 -5.92 2.61
C PHE A 84 -14.07 -6.54 3.73
N TYR A 85 -14.44 -7.81 3.60
CA TYR A 85 -15.15 -8.53 4.68
C TYR A 85 -14.32 -8.63 5.97
N ALA A 86 -12.98 -8.57 5.88
CA ALA A 86 -12.11 -8.62 7.06
C ALA A 86 -12.27 -7.39 7.99
N LEU A 87 -12.65 -6.24 7.45
CA LEU A 87 -12.90 -5.03 8.25
C LEU A 87 -14.35 -4.89 8.71
N LEU A 88 -15.26 -5.65 8.15
CA LEU A 88 -16.69 -5.53 8.47
C LEU A 88 -17.00 -5.67 9.98
N PRO A 89 -16.41 -6.63 10.73
CA PRO A 89 -16.65 -6.71 12.18
C PRO A 89 -16.26 -5.44 12.93
N PHE A 90 -15.19 -4.76 12.51
CA PHE A 90 -14.72 -3.52 13.12
C PHE A 90 -15.59 -2.33 12.71
N TYR A 91 -16.04 -2.30 11.46
CA TYR A 91 -16.97 -1.28 10.96
C TYR A 91 -18.32 -1.34 11.70
N LYS A 92 -18.85 -2.54 11.96
CA LYS A 92 -20.11 -2.76 12.70
C LYS A 92 -20.10 -2.21 14.14
N LEU A 93 -18.92 -2.06 14.76
CA LEU A 93 -18.81 -1.46 16.09
C LEU A 93 -19.17 0.03 16.08
N VAL A 94 -18.79 0.73 15.00
CA VAL A 94 -19.09 2.16 14.79
C VAL A 94 -19.32 2.35 13.28
N PRO A 95 -20.57 2.16 12.79
CA PRO A 95 -20.87 2.17 11.35
C PRO A 95 -20.92 3.61 10.81
N ARG A 96 -19.74 4.20 10.62
CA ARG A 96 -19.57 5.57 10.12
C ARG A 96 -18.42 5.62 9.11
N PRO A 97 -18.45 6.56 8.14
CA PRO A 97 -17.35 6.73 7.19
C PRO A 97 -15.99 6.95 7.85
N GLU A 98 -15.94 7.71 8.96
CA GLU A 98 -14.71 7.97 9.68
C GLU A 98 -14.00 6.69 10.17
N THR A 99 -14.76 5.64 10.47
CA THR A 99 -14.22 4.34 10.91
C THR A 99 -13.29 3.76 9.84
N LEU A 100 -13.63 3.87 8.56
CA LEU A 100 -12.78 3.41 7.45
C LEU A 100 -11.46 4.18 7.39
N LEU A 101 -11.49 5.49 7.65
CA LEU A 101 -10.30 6.34 7.68
C LEU A 101 -9.38 6.02 8.86
N VAL A 102 -9.95 5.69 10.00
CA VAL A 102 -9.18 5.23 11.18
C VAL A 102 -8.58 3.85 10.92
N LEU A 103 -9.38 2.91 10.39
CA LEU A 103 -8.94 1.55 10.09
C LEU A 103 -7.84 1.52 9.03
N GLN A 104 -7.89 2.35 7.98
CA GLN A 104 -6.79 2.39 7.00
C GLN A 104 -5.46 2.84 7.63
N ALA A 105 -5.47 3.86 8.50
CA ALA A 105 -4.28 4.30 9.20
C ALA A 105 -3.75 3.20 10.13
N LEU A 106 -4.64 2.47 10.80
CA LEU A 106 -4.30 1.32 11.65
C LEU A 106 -3.66 0.18 10.83
N LEU A 107 -4.23 -0.18 9.68
CA LEU A 107 -3.69 -1.21 8.79
C LEU A 107 -2.26 -0.89 8.36
N VAL A 108 -2.02 0.35 7.95
CA VAL A 108 -0.69 0.75 7.48
C VAL A 108 0.32 0.72 8.62
N ILE A 109 0.00 1.33 9.77
CA ILE A 109 0.96 1.36 10.89
C ILE A 109 1.17 -0.01 11.54
N ALA A 110 0.18 -0.90 11.49
CA ALA A 110 0.32 -2.29 11.95
C ALA A 110 1.40 -3.07 11.19
N GLY A 111 1.71 -2.67 9.95
CA GLY A 111 2.83 -3.21 9.17
C GLY A 111 4.21 -3.00 9.82
N LEU A 112 4.33 -2.05 10.76
CA LEU A 112 5.55 -1.87 11.56
C LEU A 112 5.89 -3.11 12.41
N ILE A 113 4.88 -3.86 12.85
CA ILE A 113 5.08 -5.07 13.66
C ILE A 113 5.83 -6.14 12.86
N PRO A 114 5.29 -6.65 11.74
CA PRO A 114 6.00 -7.64 10.93
C PRO A 114 7.32 -7.10 10.36
N LEU A 115 7.44 -5.80 10.07
CA LEU A 115 8.72 -5.20 9.65
C LEU A 115 9.80 -5.39 10.69
N CYS A 116 9.53 -5.06 11.96
CA CYS A 116 10.50 -5.20 13.04
C CYS A 116 10.83 -6.67 13.33
N LEU A 117 9.85 -7.56 13.29
CA LEU A 117 10.05 -9.01 13.43
C LEU A 117 10.90 -9.55 12.28
N LEU A 118 10.64 -9.12 11.05
CA LEU A 118 11.40 -9.47 9.86
C LEU A 118 12.84 -8.98 9.94
N ALA A 119 13.06 -7.74 10.35
CA ALA A 119 14.42 -7.20 10.58
C ALA A 119 15.17 -8.00 11.64
N GLY A 120 14.49 -8.42 12.71
CA GLY A 120 15.04 -9.33 13.71
C GLY A 120 15.41 -10.70 13.15
N ALA A 121 14.52 -11.31 12.34
CA ALA A 121 14.76 -12.59 11.66
C ALA A 121 15.95 -12.51 10.68
N LEU A 122 16.15 -11.35 10.05
CA LEU A 122 17.28 -11.06 9.18
C LEU A 122 18.57 -10.71 9.96
N LYS A 123 18.53 -10.77 11.30
CA LYS A 123 19.67 -10.47 12.19
C LYS A 123 20.17 -9.03 12.07
N CYS A 124 19.28 -8.07 11.80
CA CYS A 124 19.59 -6.66 11.92
C CYS A 124 19.92 -6.31 13.38
N THR A 125 20.84 -5.37 13.56
CA THR A 125 21.16 -4.84 14.90
C THR A 125 20.02 -3.95 15.41
N ARG A 126 19.94 -3.73 16.73
CA ARG A 126 18.90 -2.87 17.31
C ARG A 126 18.84 -1.47 16.70
N PRO A 127 19.97 -0.76 16.50
CA PRO A 127 19.95 0.52 15.79
C PRO A 127 19.40 0.44 14.35
N GLN A 128 19.70 -0.67 13.64
CA GLN A 128 19.16 -0.88 12.30
C GLN A 128 17.65 -1.12 12.32
N ILE A 129 17.16 -1.93 13.29
CA ILE A 129 15.71 -2.15 13.49
C ILE A 129 15.02 -0.82 13.79
N LEU A 130 15.59 -0.01 14.70
CA LEU A 130 15.08 1.32 15.02
C LEU A 130 15.04 2.22 13.78
N CYS A 131 16.11 2.26 13.03
CA CYS A 131 16.21 3.09 11.83
C CYS A 131 15.16 2.68 10.78
N PHE A 132 15.04 1.39 10.46
CA PHE A 132 14.01 0.92 9.52
C PHE A 132 12.60 1.21 10.03
N GLY A 133 12.34 1.08 11.34
CA GLY A 133 11.05 1.41 11.92
C GLY A 133 10.72 2.91 11.84
N LEU A 134 11.71 3.78 12.11
CA LEU A 134 11.55 5.23 11.95
C LEU A 134 11.38 5.63 10.49
N VAL A 135 12.16 5.04 9.57
CA VAL A 135 11.98 5.24 8.12
C VAL A 135 10.59 4.78 7.69
N TYR A 136 10.08 3.67 8.20
CA TYR A 136 8.72 3.19 7.92
C TYR A 136 7.66 4.23 8.31
N CYS A 137 7.74 4.77 9.50
CA CYS A 137 6.84 5.83 9.97
C CYS A 137 7.01 7.13 9.18
N ALA A 138 8.23 7.47 8.75
CA ALA A 138 8.52 8.65 7.95
C ALA A 138 8.45 8.38 6.43
N TYR A 139 8.02 7.18 5.99
CA TYR A 139 8.03 6.85 4.58
C TYR A 139 6.97 7.64 3.79
N PRO A 140 7.39 8.49 2.84
CA PRO A 140 6.48 9.45 2.20
C PRO A 140 5.26 8.79 1.57
N ALA A 141 5.46 7.66 0.89
CA ALA A 141 4.41 6.95 0.18
C ALA A 141 3.36 6.32 1.11
N PHE A 142 3.74 5.89 2.32
CA PHE A 142 2.79 5.30 3.27
C PHE A 142 1.90 6.37 3.92
N MET A 143 2.48 7.50 4.29
CA MET A 143 1.72 8.61 4.84
C MET A 143 0.91 9.33 3.74
N GLY A 144 1.53 9.65 2.61
CA GLY A 144 0.89 10.34 1.49
C GLY A 144 -0.29 9.56 0.94
N GLY A 145 -0.14 8.26 0.74
CA GLY A 145 -1.23 7.40 0.31
C GLY A 145 -2.38 7.27 1.31
N CYS A 146 -2.12 7.45 2.64
CA CYS A 146 -3.19 7.52 3.64
C CYS A 146 -3.99 8.82 3.58
N PHE A 147 -3.40 9.93 3.11
CA PHE A 147 -4.13 11.19 2.91
C PHE A 147 -5.03 11.19 1.69
N TYR A 148 -4.94 10.17 0.87
CA TYR A 148 -5.96 9.80 -0.08
C TYR A 148 -7.08 9.00 0.60
N ASP A 149 -8.16 8.72 -0.10
CA ASP A 149 -9.32 8.03 0.47
C ASP A 149 -9.03 6.57 0.82
N PHE A 150 -9.95 5.94 1.56
CA PHE A 150 -9.85 4.52 1.91
C PHE A 150 -9.78 3.64 0.66
N HIS A 151 -8.87 2.62 0.68
CA HIS A 151 -8.74 1.60 -0.38
C HIS A 151 -8.19 0.30 0.21
N GLU A 152 -8.52 -0.80 -0.44
CA GLU A 152 -8.04 -2.15 -0.13
C GLU A 152 -6.52 -2.29 -0.19
N ASN A 153 -5.84 -1.52 -1.01
CA ASN A 153 -4.38 -1.55 -1.13
C ASN A 153 -3.64 -1.30 0.19
N LYS A 154 -4.30 -0.69 1.21
CA LYS A 154 -3.71 -0.49 2.55
C LYS A 154 -3.40 -1.82 3.27
N PHE A 155 -4.08 -2.91 2.90
CA PHE A 155 -3.77 -4.24 3.41
C PHE A 155 -2.43 -4.79 2.88
N LEU A 156 -1.99 -4.38 1.69
CA LEU A 156 -0.83 -4.97 1.01
C LEU A 156 0.44 -4.92 1.86
N THR A 157 0.76 -3.76 2.45
CA THR A 157 1.99 -3.61 3.25
C THR A 157 2.01 -4.57 4.43
N LEU A 158 0.92 -4.63 5.21
CA LEU A 158 0.80 -5.48 6.37
C LEU A 158 0.94 -6.96 5.99
N ILE A 159 0.18 -7.40 4.98
CA ILE A 159 0.12 -8.81 4.59
C ILE A 159 1.44 -9.25 3.95
N ILE A 160 2.01 -8.47 3.03
CA ILE A 160 3.29 -8.80 2.37
C ILE A 160 4.41 -8.90 3.38
N LEU A 161 4.49 -7.98 4.36
CA LEU A 161 5.52 -8.05 5.40
C LEU A 161 5.37 -9.30 6.28
N TRP A 162 4.14 -9.76 6.58
CA TRP A 162 3.91 -11.05 7.25
C TRP A 162 4.33 -12.23 6.38
N VAL A 163 3.98 -12.23 5.08
CA VAL A 163 4.44 -13.26 4.13
C VAL A 163 5.96 -13.38 4.15
N LEU A 164 6.67 -12.24 4.06
CA LEU A 164 8.13 -12.20 4.04
C LEU A 164 8.75 -12.62 5.38
N TYR A 165 8.13 -12.25 6.50
CA TYR A 165 8.56 -12.71 7.83
C TYR A 165 8.41 -14.23 7.98
N PHE A 166 7.26 -14.79 7.58
CA PHE A 166 7.05 -16.24 7.65
C PHE A 166 7.93 -16.99 6.64
N MET A 167 8.22 -16.42 5.50
CA MET A 167 9.18 -16.94 4.53
C MET A 167 10.60 -17.04 5.15
N GLU A 168 11.11 -15.96 5.78
CA GLU A 168 12.43 -15.92 6.40
C GLU A 168 12.53 -16.85 7.62
N THR A 169 11.45 -17.03 8.36
CA THR A 169 11.39 -17.92 9.52
C THR A 169 11.01 -19.36 9.17
N ARG A 170 10.83 -19.69 7.86
CA ARG A 170 10.45 -21.00 7.33
C ARG A 170 9.11 -21.54 7.88
N ARG A 171 8.20 -20.64 8.26
CA ARG A 171 6.85 -20.97 8.71
C ARG A 171 5.90 -21.01 7.50
N PHE A 172 6.11 -21.97 6.61
CA PHE A 172 5.46 -22.00 5.29
C PHE A 172 3.94 -22.12 5.34
N LYS A 173 3.36 -22.79 6.34
CA LYS A 173 1.89 -22.85 6.51
C LYS A 173 1.30 -21.45 6.76
N SER A 174 1.90 -20.69 7.68
CA SER A 174 1.48 -19.30 7.97
C SER A 174 1.71 -18.38 6.78
N MET A 175 2.82 -18.59 6.04
CA MET A 175 3.10 -17.85 4.81
C MET A 175 2.02 -18.09 3.76
N LEU A 176 1.61 -19.34 3.54
CA LEU A 176 0.54 -19.69 2.58
C LEU A 176 -0.81 -19.10 2.99
N ALA A 177 -1.13 -19.10 4.29
CA ALA A 177 -2.34 -18.45 4.79
C ALA A 177 -2.33 -16.94 4.51
N CYS A 178 -1.20 -16.25 4.75
CA CYS A 178 -1.05 -14.83 4.41
C CYS A 178 -1.07 -14.58 2.90
N LEU A 179 -0.52 -15.50 2.08
CA LEU A 179 -0.60 -15.41 0.62
C LEU A 179 -2.06 -15.55 0.13
N ALA A 180 -2.86 -16.43 0.73
CA ALA A 180 -4.27 -16.53 0.42
C ALA A 180 -5.01 -15.21 0.73
N LEU A 181 -4.72 -14.58 1.88
CA LEU A 181 -5.27 -13.26 2.20
C LEU A 181 -4.77 -12.18 1.23
N LEU A 182 -3.50 -12.27 0.78
CA LEU A 182 -2.94 -11.34 -0.20
C LEU A 182 -3.71 -11.39 -1.52
N LEU A 183 -4.04 -12.58 -2.02
CA LEU A 183 -4.81 -12.75 -3.26
C LEU A 183 -6.22 -12.13 -3.16
N MET A 184 -6.79 -12.06 -1.95
CA MET A 184 -8.12 -11.47 -1.73
C MET A 184 -8.11 -9.94 -1.71
N VAL A 185 -6.94 -9.29 -1.74
CA VAL A 185 -6.87 -7.83 -1.60
C VAL A 185 -7.41 -7.13 -2.84
N LYS A 186 -6.94 -7.53 -4.03
CA LYS A 186 -7.33 -6.93 -5.30
C LYS A 186 -6.87 -7.83 -6.46
N GLU A 187 -7.46 -7.65 -7.65
CA GLU A 187 -7.10 -8.41 -8.85
C GLU A 187 -5.65 -8.26 -9.30
N ASP A 188 -4.93 -7.22 -8.88
CA ASP A 188 -3.49 -7.02 -9.17
C ASP A 188 -2.55 -7.54 -8.07
N ALA A 189 -3.08 -7.87 -6.89
CA ALA A 189 -2.29 -8.41 -5.79
C ALA A 189 -1.57 -9.73 -6.12
N PRO A 190 -2.09 -10.61 -6.99
CA PRO A 190 -1.38 -11.79 -7.45
C PRO A 190 -0.01 -11.50 -8.07
N VAL A 191 0.22 -10.32 -8.63
CA VAL A 191 1.54 -9.92 -9.18
C VAL A 191 2.60 -9.92 -8.08
N TYR A 192 2.28 -9.40 -6.89
CA TYR A 192 3.19 -9.43 -5.74
C TYR A 192 3.44 -10.87 -5.27
N ALA A 193 2.37 -11.68 -5.18
CA ALA A 193 2.46 -13.07 -4.77
C ALA A 193 3.28 -13.91 -5.77
N ALA A 194 3.09 -13.73 -7.08
CA ALA A 194 3.86 -14.38 -8.13
C ALA A 194 5.35 -14.03 -8.04
N CYS A 195 5.70 -12.75 -7.84
CA CYS A 195 7.08 -12.33 -7.68
C CYS A 195 7.74 -12.89 -6.40
N ILE A 196 6.98 -13.03 -5.30
CA ILE A 196 7.45 -13.73 -4.10
C ILE A 196 7.65 -15.21 -4.38
N GLY A 197 6.73 -15.86 -5.12
CA GLY A 197 6.87 -17.25 -5.58
C GLY A 197 8.11 -17.46 -6.45
N LEU A 198 8.35 -16.56 -7.37
CA LEU A 198 9.54 -16.57 -8.24
C LEU A 198 10.83 -16.38 -7.41
N TYR A 199 10.81 -15.51 -6.42
CA TYR A 199 11.94 -15.33 -5.50
C TYR A 199 12.17 -16.56 -4.61
N LEU A 200 11.11 -17.21 -4.13
CA LEU A 200 11.21 -18.50 -3.43
C LEU A 200 11.89 -19.56 -4.31
N PHE A 201 11.49 -19.64 -5.57
CA PHE A 201 12.02 -20.59 -6.54
C PHE A 201 13.49 -20.31 -6.85
N LEU A 202 13.82 -19.12 -7.31
CA LEU A 202 15.16 -18.75 -7.82
C LEU A 202 16.14 -18.37 -6.69
N GLY A 203 15.67 -17.63 -5.68
CA GLY A 203 16.52 -17.03 -4.66
C GLY A 203 16.65 -17.88 -3.39
N LYS A 204 15.57 -18.53 -2.97
CA LYS A 204 15.55 -19.40 -1.79
C LYS A 204 15.75 -20.87 -2.11
N ARG A 205 15.68 -21.25 -3.41
CA ARG A 205 15.76 -22.63 -3.91
C ARG A 205 14.69 -23.57 -3.34
N GLU A 206 13.55 -22.99 -2.93
CA GLU A 206 12.36 -23.74 -2.51
C GLU A 206 11.50 -24.03 -3.75
N TYR A 207 12.02 -24.90 -4.65
CA TYR A 207 11.49 -25.07 -6.00
C TYR A 207 10.02 -25.49 -6.03
N ARG A 208 9.62 -26.48 -5.22
CA ARG A 208 8.23 -26.97 -5.18
C ARG A 208 7.28 -25.89 -4.68
N LEU A 209 7.64 -25.26 -3.56
CA LEU A 209 6.80 -24.25 -2.93
C LEU A 209 6.75 -22.97 -3.77
N GLY A 210 7.91 -22.51 -4.27
CA GLY A 210 7.99 -21.33 -5.13
C GLY A 210 7.23 -21.51 -6.44
N GLY A 211 7.37 -22.67 -7.09
CA GLY A 211 6.61 -23.03 -8.29
C GLY A 211 5.10 -23.07 -8.04
N LEU A 212 4.68 -23.69 -6.92
CA LEU A 212 3.26 -23.73 -6.53
C LEU A 212 2.69 -22.32 -6.33
N VAL A 213 3.38 -21.46 -5.56
CA VAL A 213 2.95 -20.08 -5.29
C VAL A 213 2.88 -19.28 -6.60
N PHE A 214 3.88 -19.38 -7.45
CA PHE A 214 3.92 -18.69 -8.74
C PHE A 214 2.74 -19.09 -9.63
N ILE A 215 2.56 -20.40 -9.87
CA ILE A 215 1.49 -20.92 -10.73
C ILE A 215 0.11 -20.57 -10.16
N ALA A 216 -0.12 -20.79 -8.87
CA ALA A 216 -1.38 -20.47 -8.23
C ALA A 216 -1.73 -18.98 -8.32
N SER A 217 -0.74 -18.10 -8.16
CA SER A 217 -0.91 -16.64 -8.30
C SER A 217 -1.24 -16.23 -9.74
N CYS A 218 -0.58 -16.82 -10.73
CA CYS A 218 -0.89 -16.58 -12.14
C CYS A 218 -2.30 -17.07 -12.51
N LEU A 219 -2.70 -18.25 -12.04
CA LEU A 219 -4.03 -18.79 -12.26
C LEU A 219 -5.12 -17.92 -11.61
N TYR A 220 -4.88 -17.44 -10.38
CA TYR A 220 -5.80 -16.54 -9.71
C TYR A 220 -5.91 -15.21 -10.46
N PHE A 221 -4.80 -14.65 -10.94
CA PHE A 221 -4.81 -13.43 -11.76
C PHE A 221 -5.68 -13.59 -13.01
N VAL A 222 -5.48 -14.69 -13.76
CA VAL A 222 -6.27 -14.98 -14.96
C VAL A 222 -7.75 -15.14 -14.61
N MET A 223 -8.06 -15.85 -13.51
CA MET A 223 -9.44 -16.00 -13.02
C MET A 223 -10.06 -14.64 -12.63
N ALA A 224 -9.32 -13.80 -11.91
CA ALA A 224 -9.82 -12.49 -11.48
C ALA A 224 -10.09 -11.56 -12.68
N VAL A 225 -9.18 -11.51 -13.63
CA VAL A 225 -9.35 -10.75 -14.89
C VAL A 225 -10.54 -11.29 -15.70
N TRP A 226 -10.66 -12.63 -15.81
CA TRP A 226 -11.80 -13.26 -16.48
C TRP A 226 -13.12 -12.90 -15.81
N TYR A 227 -13.17 -12.95 -14.47
CA TYR A 227 -14.37 -12.62 -13.70
C TYR A 227 -14.82 -11.16 -13.96
N ILE A 228 -13.89 -10.20 -13.82
CA ILE A 228 -14.18 -8.78 -14.04
C ILE A 228 -14.59 -8.52 -15.50
N ASN A 229 -13.97 -9.18 -16.47
CA ASN A 229 -14.35 -9.03 -17.89
C ASN A 229 -15.71 -9.69 -18.22
N ARG A 230 -16.10 -10.73 -17.48
CA ARG A 230 -17.35 -11.48 -17.75
C ARG A 230 -18.57 -10.87 -17.04
N PHE A 231 -18.38 -10.37 -15.82
CA PHE A 231 -19.46 -9.94 -14.93
C PHE A 231 -19.41 -8.44 -14.58
N GLY A 232 -18.40 -7.73 -15.04
CA GLY A 232 -18.16 -6.34 -14.73
C GLY A 232 -17.78 -5.51 -15.96
N ASP A 233 -17.13 -4.34 -15.68
CA ASP A 233 -16.77 -3.34 -16.68
C ASP A 233 -15.49 -3.67 -17.47
N GLY A 234 -14.85 -4.77 -17.15
CA GLY A 234 -13.55 -5.15 -17.71
C GLY A 234 -12.35 -4.67 -16.90
N ALA A 235 -11.27 -5.45 -16.97
CA ALA A 235 -10.02 -5.11 -16.30
C ALA A 235 -9.40 -3.83 -16.89
N MET A 236 -8.82 -2.98 -16.04
CA MET A 236 -8.24 -1.69 -16.42
C MET A 236 -6.89 -1.83 -17.17
N ILE A 237 -6.91 -2.51 -18.31
CA ILE A 237 -5.75 -2.77 -19.18
C ILE A 237 -5.29 -1.49 -19.88
N ASN A 238 -6.16 -0.53 -20.07
CA ASN A 238 -5.88 0.77 -20.71
C ASN A 238 -4.73 1.56 -20.05
N ARG A 239 -4.39 1.23 -18.81
CA ARG A 239 -3.22 1.80 -18.10
C ARG A 239 -1.88 1.45 -18.76
N PHE A 240 -1.87 0.51 -19.69
CA PHE A 240 -0.69 0.01 -20.42
C PHE A 240 -0.83 0.13 -21.95
N ASP A 241 -1.77 0.95 -22.43
CA ASP A 241 -2.09 1.08 -23.87
C ASP A 241 -0.87 1.46 -24.73
N ASN A 242 0.08 2.23 -24.18
CA ASN A 242 1.33 2.56 -24.87
C ASN A 242 2.22 1.34 -25.18
N TYR A 243 2.04 0.21 -24.48
CA TYR A 243 2.78 -1.03 -24.74
C TYR A 243 1.97 -2.05 -25.55
N ILE A 244 0.69 -1.80 -25.79
CA ILE A 244 -0.21 -2.70 -26.50
C ILE A 244 -0.30 -2.30 -27.97
N SER A 245 0.58 -2.86 -28.79
CA SER A 245 0.60 -2.61 -30.24
C SER A 245 -0.56 -3.29 -30.99
N ASP A 246 -1.04 -4.44 -30.48
CA ASP A 246 -2.23 -5.13 -31.01
C ASP A 246 -3.27 -5.29 -29.89
N LYS A 247 -4.34 -4.52 -29.96
CA LYS A 247 -5.42 -4.53 -28.96
C LYS A 247 -6.12 -5.89 -28.85
N ARG A 248 -6.14 -6.71 -29.92
CA ARG A 248 -6.73 -8.05 -29.91
C ARG A 248 -6.01 -9.01 -29.00
N LEU A 249 -4.70 -8.80 -28.81
CA LEU A 249 -3.84 -9.62 -27.97
C LEU A 249 -3.78 -9.10 -26.51
N GLY A 250 -4.31 -7.91 -26.24
CA GLY A 250 -4.34 -7.34 -24.90
C GLY A 250 -2.97 -7.37 -24.19
N LEU A 251 -2.94 -7.87 -22.95
CA LEU A 251 -1.70 -7.98 -22.16
C LEU A 251 -0.60 -8.82 -22.82
N ALA A 252 -0.93 -9.80 -23.66
CA ALA A 252 0.08 -10.57 -24.39
C ALA A 252 0.89 -9.68 -25.35
N SER A 253 0.25 -8.67 -25.97
CA SER A 253 0.94 -7.68 -26.78
C SER A 253 1.90 -6.83 -25.95
N MET A 254 1.54 -6.45 -24.72
CA MET A 254 2.43 -5.74 -23.81
C MET A 254 3.68 -6.57 -23.49
N PHE A 255 3.53 -7.84 -23.13
CA PHE A 255 4.68 -8.72 -22.86
C PHE A 255 5.58 -8.87 -24.10
N LYS A 256 5.01 -9.00 -25.30
CA LYS A 256 5.76 -9.01 -26.55
C LYS A 256 6.56 -7.73 -26.71
N THR A 257 5.96 -6.55 -26.49
CA THR A 257 6.66 -5.25 -26.58
C THR A 257 7.82 -5.15 -25.59
N ILE A 258 7.64 -5.62 -24.36
CA ILE A 258 8.71 -5.62 -23.33
C ILE A 258 9.92 -6.45 -23.80
N LEU A 259 9.68 -7.62 -24.39
CA LEU A 259 10.74 -8.53 -24.81
C LEU A 259 11.42 -8.08 -26.11
N VAL A 260 10.66 -7.55 -27.05
CA VAL A 260 11.17 -7.21 -28.40
C VAL A 260 11.77 -5.80 -28.44
N ASN A 261 11.24 -4.86 -27.65
CA ASN A 261 11.68 -3.47 -27.67
C ASN A 261 11.91 -2.89 -26.25
N PRO A 262 12.92 -3.38 -25.52
CA PRO A 262 13.23 -2.89 -24.18
C PRO A 262 13.66 -1.42 -24.16
N ALA A 263 14.26 -0.89 -25.25
CA ALA A 263 14.62 0.51 -25.36
C ALA A 263 13.39 1.43 -25.33
N TYR A 264 12.33 1.04 -26.03
CA TYR A 264 11.05 1.75 -25.95
C TYR A 264 10.47 1.73 -24.53
N VAL A 265 10.49 0.57 -23.86
CA VAL A 265 10.03 0.47 -22.47
C VAL A 265 10.83 1.42 -21.57
N LEU A 266 12.14 1.47 -21.70
CA LEU A 266 12.99 2.39 -20.94
C LEU A 266 12.66 3.85 -21.24
N SER A 267 12.38 4.23 -22.48
CA SER A 267 11.98 5.61 -22.82
C SER A 267 10.65 6.01 -22.17
N GLN A 268 9.71 5.08 -22.02
CA GLN A 268 8.42 5.32 -21.37
C GLN A 268 8.52 5.40 -19.84
N ILE A 269 9.55 4.82 -19.24
CA ILE A 269 9.84 4.86 -17.81
C ILE A 269 10.68 6.09 -17.45
N ALA A 270 11.60 6.49 -18.33
CA ALA A 270 12.55 7.57 -18.08
C ALA A 270 11.96 8.97 -18.38
N VAL A 271 10.76 9.24 -17.84
CA VAL A 271 10.11 10.54 -17.89
C VAL A 271 10.16 11.20 -16.52
N GLU A 272 10.11 12.55 -16.48
CA GLU A 272 10.41 13.35 -15.29
C GLU A 272 9.62 12.94 -14.04
N ASP A 273 8.31 12.83 -14.15
CA ASP A 273 7.42 12.48 -13.03
C ASP A 273 7.68 11.08 -12.47
N LYS A 274 8.04 10.12 -13.33
CA LYS A 274 8.39 8.75 -12.93
C LYS A 274 9.80 8.68 -12.32
N ILE A 275 10.74 9.49 -12.80
CA ILE A 275 12.08 9.62 -12.21
C ILE A 275 11.94 10.23 -10.81
N LEU A 276 11.14 11.29 -10.65
CA LEU A 276 10.88 11.89 -9.36
C LEU A 276 10.26 10.87 -8.39
N PHE A 277 9.22 10.18 -8.83
CA PHE A 277 8.60 9.11 -8.05
C PHE A 277 9.59 7.99 -7.66
N PHE A 278 10.45 7.57 -8.59
CA PHE A 278 11.50 6.60 -8.31
C PHE A 278 12.44 7.09 -7.20
N LEU A 279 12.82 8.36 -7.22
CA LEU A 279 13.63 8.97 -6.17
C LEU A 279 12.87 9.06 -4.84
N GLU A 280 11.62 9.48 -4.84
CA GLU A 280 10.77 9.54 -3.64
C GLU A 280 10.61 8.17 -2.95
N MET A 281 10.60 7.08 -3.72
CA MET A 281 10.50 5.73 -3.21
C MET A 281 11.83 5.16 -2.71
N LEU A 282 12.96 5.51 -3.31
CA LEU A 282 14.25 4.87 -3.03
C LEU A 282 15.20 5.68 -2.15
N LEU A 283 15.17 7.03 -2.21
CA LEU A 283 15.99 7.89 -1.35
C LEU A 283 15.79 7.61 0.15
N PRO A 284 14.54 7.44 0.66
CA PRO A 284 14.30 7.10 2.06
C PRO A 284 14.96 5.78 2.50
N LEU A 285 15.18 4.87 1.55
CA LEU A 285 15.83 3.58 1.76
C LEU A 285 17.31 3.59 1.34
N GLY A 286 17.86 4.77 1.00
CA GLY A 286 19.23 4.95 0.57
C GLY A 286 19.61 4.08 -0.63
N PHE A 287 18.72 3.84 -1.58
CA PHE A 287 18.92 2.94 -2.73
C PHE A 287 19.33 1.50 -2.37
N LEU A 288 19.29 1.11 -1.10
CA LEU A 288 19.59 -0.27 -0.67
C LEU A 288 18.81 -1.34 -1.44
N PRO A 289 17.55 -1.14 -1.86
CA PRO A 289 16.82 -2.13 -2.66
C PRO A 289 17.55 -2.53 -3.96
N LEU A 290 18.34 -1.64 -4.54
CA LEU A 290 19.09 -1.87 -5.78
C LEU A 290 20.49 -2.41 -5.55
N MET A 291 21.03 -2.33 -4.32
CA MET A 291 22.41 -2.69 -4.00
C MET A 291 22.59 -4.19 -3.77
N THR A 292 22.41 -4.98 -4.81
CA THR A 292 22.54 -6.44 -4.75
C THR A 292 23.43 -6.99 -5.87
N ARG A 293 24.18 -8.05 -5.54
CA ARG A 293 24.87 -8.90 -6.51
C ARG A 293 24.07 -10.18 -6.82
N GLN A 294 22.96 -10.39 -6.10
CA GLN A 294 22.10 -11.57 -6.30
C GLN A 294 20.94 -11.18 -7.19
N TRP A 295 21.08 -11.41 -8.50
CA TRP A 295 20.08 -11.03 -9.49
C TRP A 295 18.67 -11.59 -9.19
N GLN A 296 18.58 -12.75 -8.49
CA GLN A 296 17.31 -13.34 -8.09
C GLN A 296 16.46 -12.41 -7.18
N ARG A 297 17.09 -11.49 -6.47
CA ARG A 297 16.39 -10.48 -5.65
C ARG A 297 15.69 -9.43 -6.51
N LEU A 298 16.15 -9.22 -7.74
CA LEU A 298 15.55 -8.27 -8.68
C LEU A 298 14.13 -8.70 -9.07
N THR A 299 13.78 -9.99 -8.94
CA THR A 299 12.40 -10.45 -9.16
C THR A 299 11.39 -9.73 -8.27
N LEU A 300 11.79 -9.29 -7.08
CA LEU A 300 10.95 -8.53 -6.14
C LEU A 300 10.81 -7.03 -6.53
N LEU A 301 11.59 -6.54 -7.49
CA LEU A 301 11.43 -5.21 -8.08
C LEU A 301 10.43 -5.21 -9.25
N ILE A 302 10.07 -6.37 -9.79
CA ILE A 302 9.14 -6.48 -10.92
C ILE A 302 7.83 -5.72 -10.65
N PRO A 303 7.16 -5.85 -9.48
CA PRO A 303 5.95 -5.07 -9.23
C PRO A 303 6.18 -3.55 -9.24
N PHE A 304 7.33 -3.06 -8.78
CA PHE A 304 7.68 -1.64 -8.83
C PHE A 304 7.77 -1.14 -10.27
N VAL A 305 8.43 -1.90 -11.13
CA VAL A 305 8.55 -1.56 -12.54
C VAL A 305 7.20 -1.71 -13.24
N LEU A 306 6.54 -2.86 -13.08
CA LEU A 306 5.36 -3.22 -13.85
C LEU A 306 4.12 -2.39 -13.43
N ILE A 307 3.82 -2.33 -12.13
CA ILE A 307 2.60 -1.68 -11.63
C ILE A 307 2.78 -0.16 -11.57
N ASN A 308 3.96 0.32 -11.15
CA ASN A 308 4.16 1.74 -10.92
C ASN A 308 4.81 2.44 -12.12
N LEU A 309 6.02 2.03 -12.53
CA LEU A 309 6.81 2.80 -13.51
C LEU A 309 6.32 2.63 -14.96
N MET A 310 5.81 1.46 -15.34
CA MET A 310 5.29 1.24 -16.70
C MET A 310 3.91 1.83 -16.91
N SER A 311 3.13 2.04 -15.88
CA SER A 311 1.76 2.54 -16.03
C SER A 311 1.70 3.95 -16.64
N ASN A 312 0.73 4.19 -17.53
CA ASN A 312 0.35 5.51 -18.04
C ASN A 312 -0.55 6.27 -17.07
N TYR A 313 -1.12 5.59 -16.08
CA TYR A 313 -2.00 6.20 -15.12
C TYR A 313 -1.17 6.94 -14.05
N LYS A 314 -1.14 8.28 -14.16
CA LYS A 314 -0.31 9.16 -13.32
C LYS A 314 -0.40 8.92 -11.83
N TYR A 315 -1.50 8.39 -11.33
CA TYR A 315 -1.68 8.09 -9.92
C TYR A 315 -0.94 6.83 -9.47
N GLN A 316 -0.57 5.91 -10.39
CA GLN A 316 0.21 4.71 -10.05
C GLN A 316 1.69 5.02 -9.77
N HIS A 317 2.22 6.12 -10.30
CA HIS A 317 3.57 6.61 -9.99
C HIS A 317 3.50 7.92 -9.19
N SER A 318 2.74 7.88 -8.09
CA SER A 318 2.62 9.02 -7.15
C SER A 318 2.55 8.49 -5.71
N ILE A 319 3.32 9.12 -4.82
CA ILE A 319 3.33 8.80 -3.38
C ILE A 319 2.03 9.21 -2.65
N PHE A 320 1.11 9.92 -3.32
CA PHE A 320 -0.13 10.41 -2.73
C PHE A 320 -1.31 9.47 -2.93
N PHE A 321 -1.12 8.33 -3.61
CA PHE A 321 -2.20 7.40 -3.92
C PHE A 321 -1.91 5.98 -3.43
N GLN A 322 -2.91 5.12 -3.49
CA GLN A 322 -2.91 3.78 -2.90
C GLN A 322 -1.96 2.76 -3.54
N TYR A 323 -1.35 3.04 -4.67
CA TYR A 323 -0.65 2.03 -5.49
C TYR A 323 0.78 1.70 -5.02
N THR A 324 1.26 2.31 -3.94
CA THR A 324 2.65 2.17 -3.45
C THR A 324 2.81 1.16 -2.31
N TYR A 325 1.71 0.72 -1.69
CA TYR A 325 1.76 -0.07 -0.46
C TYR A 325 2.40 -1.45 -0.64
N GLY A 326 2.06 -2.16 -1.70
CA GLY A 326 2.66 -3.47 -1.98
C GLY A 326 4.13 -3.36 -2.37
N THR A 327 4.42 -2.42 -3.26
CA THR A 327 5.79 -2.12 -3.70
C THR A 327 6.67 -1.67 -2.53
N GLY A 328 6.18 -0.76 -1.67
CA GLY A 328 6.90 -0.29 -0.50
C GLY A 328 7.32 -1.43 0.43
N ALA A 329 6.43 -2.40 0.69
CA ALA A 329 6.76 -3.58 1.52
C ALA A 329 7.93 -4.39 0.94
N LEU A 330 7.94 -4.61 -0.39
CA LEU A 330 9.02 -5.33 -1.07
C LEU A 330 10.33 -4.52 -1.05
N LEU A 331 10.27 -3.20 -1.24
CA LEU A 331 11.45 -2.33 -1.16
C LEU A 331 12.08 -2.34 0.24
N PHE A 332 11.28 -2.29 1.31
CA PHE A 332 11.80 -2.44 2.68
C PHE A 332 12.50 -3.79 2.89
N TYR A 333 11.89 -4.87 2.42
CA TYR A 333 12.51 -6.18 2.52
C TYR A 333 13.84 -6.23 1.75
N LEU A 334 13.85 -5.76 0.50
CA LEU A 334 15.07 -5.69 -0.31
C LEU A 334 16.17 -4.86 0.36
N ALA A 335 15.81 -3.71 0.94
CA ALA A 335 16.75 -2.88 1.69
C ALA A 335 17.41 -3.66 2.83
N MET A 336 16.62 -4.39 3.63
CA MET A 336 17.12 -5.16 4.77
C MET A 336 18.00 -6.35 4.35
N ILE A 337 17.59 -7.14 3.34
CA ILE A 337 18.39 -8.30 2.90
C ILE A 337 19.67 -7.89 2.17
N ASN A 338 19.65 -6.76 1.45
CA ASN A 338 20.83 -6.24 0.77
C ASN A 338 21.82 -5.66 1.79
N LEU A 339 21.33 -4.90 2.78
CA LEU A 339 22.16 -4.43 3.88
C LEU A 339 22.85 -5.59 4.62
N ARG A 340 22.10 -6.67 4.92
CA ARG A 340 22.69 -7.89 5.52
C ARG A 340 23.81 -8.48 4.65
N SER A 341 23.65 -8.48 3.33
CA SER A 341 24.67 -8.99 2.41
C SER A 341 25.90 -8.09 2.37
N LEU A 342 25.72 -6.77 2.34
CA LEU A 342 26.81 -5.79 2.38
C LEU A 342 27.62 -5.90 3.68
N ASN A 343 26.94 -6.10 4.81
CA ASN A 343 27.59 -6.34 6.11
C ASN A 343 28.46 -7.60 6.14
N ARG A 344 28.04 -8.66 5.42
CA ARG A 344 28.77 -9.95 5.40
C ARG A 344 29.97 -9.95 4.48
N THR A 345 29.88 -9.25 3.38
CA THR A 345 30.96 -9.22 2.36
C THR A 345 32.07 -8.26 2.71
N GLY A 346 31.92 -7.44 3.74
CA GLY A 346 32.90 -6.42 4.12
C GLY A 346 33.09 -5.31 3.06
N LEU A 347 32.24 -5.26 2.05
CA LEU A 347 32.32 -4.30 0.94
C LEU A 347 32.14 -2.85 1.41
N TRP A 348 31.47 -2.67 2.54
CA TRP A 348 31.31 -1.36 3.17
C TRP A 348 32.05 -1.34 4.50
N ARG A 349 32.78 -0.23 4.74
CA ARG A 349 33.33 0.03 6.07
C ARG A 349 32.16 0.08 7.06
N ARG A 350 32.23 -0.70 8.13
CA ARG A 350 31.16 -0.80 9.15
C ARG A 350 30.69 0.56 9.67
N GLU A 351 31.56 1.55 9.64
CA GLU A 351 31.30 2.93 10.07
C GLU A 351 30.39 3.72 9.09
N LEU A 352 30.32 3.33 7.81
CA LEU A 352 29.50 4.01 6.82
C LEU A 352 28.02 3.61 6.90
N ILE A 353 27.73 2.41 7.41
CA ILE A 353 26.38 1.86 7.47
C ILE A 353 25.43 2.73 8.33
N PRO A 354 25.80 3.14 9.58
CA PRO A 354 24.95 4.04 10.36
C PRO A 354 24.71 5.38 9.67
N ARG A 355 25.73 5.95 9.03
CA ARG A 355 25.63 7.24 8.31
C ARG A 355 24.67 7.12 7.12
N PHE A 356 24.76 6.04 6.38
CA PHE A 356 23.92 5.77 5.24
C PHE A 356 22.45 5.57 5.63
N LEU A 357 22.18 4.81 6.68
CA LEU A 357 20.84 4.65 7.23
C LEU A 357 20.29 5.96 7.79
N ALA A 358 21.12 6.76 8.45
CA ALA A 358 20.75 8.11 8.94
C ALA A 358 20.41 9.04 7.78
N SER A 359 21.16 8.99 6.67
CA SER A 359 20.86 9.78 5.47
C SER A 359 19.52 9.37 4.85
N GLY A 360 19.21 8.08 4.78
CA GLY A 360 17.91 7.60 4.33
C GLY A 360 16.75 8.09 5.21
N LEU A 361 16.92 8.02 6.53
CA LEU A 361 15.94 8.56 7.48
C LEU A 361 15.78 10.09 7.32
N PHE A 362 16.87 10.81 7.16
CA PHE A 362 16.84 12.25 6.90
C PHE A 362 16.06 12.58 5.62
N CYS A 363 16.34 11.88 4.51
CA CYS A 363 15.58 12.03 3.27
C CYS A 363 14.09 11.71 3.47
N ALA A 364 13.75 10.63 4.20
CA ALA A 364 12.37 10.29 4.52
C ALA A 364 11.67 11.44 5.27
N LEU A 365 12.29 11.97 6.30
CA LEU A 365 11.76 13.08 7.10
C LEU A 365 11.59 14.35 6.27
N VAL A 366 12.61 14.73 5.46
CA VAL A 366 12.55 15.91 4.60
C VAL A 366 11.41 15.79 3.59
N ILE A 367 11.35 14.69 2.81
CA ILE A 367 10.30 14.51 1.80
C ILE A 367 8.92 14.49 2.47
N THR A 368 8.77 13.79 3.58
CA THR A 368 7.48 13.74 4.28
C THR A 368 7.07 15.12 4.81
N ALA A 369 7.99 15.86 5.43
CA ALA A 369 7.69 17.19 5.96
C ALA A 369 7.39 18.20 4.86
N THR A 370 8.20 18.23 3.78
CA THR A 370 8.11 19.27 2.74
C THR A 370 7.11 18.93 1.64
N VAL A 371 7.01 17.67 1.24
CA VAL A 371 6.14 17.24 0.13
C VAL A 371 4.79 16.72 0.66
N VAL A 372 4.78 15.79 1.60
CA VAL A 372 3.54 15.17 2.07
C VAL A 372 2.78 16.10 3.02
N CYS A 373 3.41 16.57 4.09
CA CYS A 373 2.74 17.40 5.09
C CYS A 373 2.38 18.80 4.56
N SER A 374 3.03 19.31 3.53
CA SER A 374 2.64 20.58 2.88
C SER A 374 1.22 20.53 2.31
N LYS A 375 0.72 19.33 1.96
CA LYS A 375 -0.65 19.11 1.48
C LYS A 375 -1.68 18.96 2.59
N THR A 376 -1.26 18.85 3.87
CA THR A 376 -2.15 18.69 5.03
C THR A 376 -2.54 20.04 5.64
N LYS A 377 -3.23 20.87 4.85
CA LYS A 377 -3.69 22.20 5.30
C LYS A 377 -4.93 22.14 6.21
N TYR A 378 -5.38 20.94 6.59
CA TYR A 378 -6.70 20.71 7.22
C TYR A 378 -6.83 21.36 8.60
N ILE A 379 -5.78 21.43 9.42
CA ILE A 379 -5.81 22.16 10.71
C ILE A 379 -6.10 23.63 10.48
N ARG A 380 -5.42 24.26 9.53
CA ARG A 380 -5.63 25.68 9.16
C ARG A 380 -7.01 25.92 8.57
N LEU A 381 -7.47 24.99 7.72
CA LEU A 381 -8.80 25.05 7.12
C LEU A 381 -9.89 24.85 8.18
N TYR A 382 -9.67 23.97 9.14
CA TYR A 382 -10.59 23.77 10.27
C TYR A 382 -10.81 25.06 11.06
N GLY A 383 -9.73 25.77 11.43
CA GLY A 383 -9.84 27.06 12.11
C GLY A 383 -10.68 28.09 11.36
N ARG A 384 -10.76 27.99 10.01
CA ARG A 384 -11.49 28.95 9.17
C ARG A 384 -12.91 28.52 8.79
N TYR A 385 -13.15 27.21 8.67
CA TYR A 385 -14.34 26.69 7.97
C TYR A 385 -15.12 25.64 8.76
N HIS A 386 -14.73 25.30 9.99
CA HIS A 386 -15.40 24.25 10.76
C HIS A 386 -16.89 24.55 11.04
N GLU A 387 -17.24 25.83 11.31
CA GLU A 387 -18.64 26.23 11.51
C GLU A 387 -19.45 26.06 10.23
N LYS A 388 -18.94 26.55 9.07
CA LYS A 388 -19.58 26.37 7.78
C LYS A 388 -19.75 24.90 7.40
N ALA A 389 -18.73 24.08 7.71
CA ALA A 389 -18.79 22.65 7.46
C ALA A 389 -19.80 21.95 8.41
N ALA A 390 -19.95 22.43 9.65
CA ALA A 390 -20.97 21.95 10.55
C ALA A 390 -22.38 22.30 10.07
N GLN A 391 -22.62 23.58 9.71
CA GLN A 391 -23.88 24.03 9.11
C GLN A 391 -24.24 23.24 7.85
N ALA A 392 -23.24 22.99 6.95
CA ALA A 392 -23.47 22.17 5.78
C ALA A 392 -23.94 20.76 6.13
N ARG A 393 -23.33 20.11 7.13
CA ARG A 393 -23.76 18.78 7.59
C ARG A 393 -25.17 18.80 8.20
N GLU A 394 -25.52 19.83 8.97
CA GLU A 394 -26.88 19.99 9.49
C GLU A 394 -27.91 20.13 8.38
N LEU A 395 -27.61 20.90 7.32
CA LEU A 395 -28.47 21.00 6.14
C LEU A 395 -28.58 19.68 5.38
N LEU A 396 -27.45 18.96 5.18
CA LEU A 396 -27.45 17.66 4.54
C LEU A 396 -28.23 16.60 5.34
N ALA A 397 -28.23 16.69 6.67
CA ALA A 397 -28.98 15.80 7.54
C ALA A 397 -30.52 16.01 7.47
N GLN A 398 -31.00 17.12 6.88
CA GLN A 398 -32.42 17.35 6.65
C GLN A 398 -32.95 16.64 5.40
N ILE A 399 -32.07 16.12 4.55
CA ILE A 399 -32.46 15.36 3.37
C ILE A 399 -32.95 13.99 3.82
N PRO A 400 -34.20 13.59 3.51
CA PRO A 400 -34.74 12.28 3.88
C PRO A 400 -33.82 11.13 3.48
N GLU A 401 -33.71 10.09 4.32
CA GLU A 401 -32.81 8.97 4.09
C GLU A 401 -33.16 8.15 2.85
N ASP A 402 -34.44 8.13 2.47
CA ASP A 402 -35.00 7.45 1.29
C ASP A 402 -34.96 8.31 0.01
N ALA A 403 -34.53 9.57 0.11
CA ALA A 403 -34.46 10.44 -1.06
C ALA A 403 -33.32 10.08 -1.99
N ALA A 404 -33.61 9.94 -3.27
CA ALA A 404 -32.60 9.85 -4.32
C ALA A 404 -31.89 11.22 -4.46
N VAL A 405 -30.57 11.23 -4.26
CA VAL A 405 -29.81 12.49 -4.18
C VAL A 405 -28.72 12.53 -5.25
N ARG A 406 -28.69 13.64 -5.99
CA ARG A 406 -27.56 14.02 -6.85
C ARG A 406 -26.80 15.17 -6.21
N SER A 407 -25.48 15.02 -6.05
CA SER A 407 -24.67 16.00 -5.33
C SER A 407 -23.34 16.26 -6.04
N SER A 408 -22.67 17.35 -5.65
CA SER A 408 -21.28 17.58 -6.04
C SER A 408 -20.35 16.56 -5.35
N THR A 409 -19.21 16.28 -5.98
CA THR A 409 -18.23 15.29 -5.51
C THR A 409 -17.81 15.45 -4.05
N PHE A 410 -17.80 16.69 -3.53
CA PHE A 410 -17.40 17.00 -2.15
C PHE A 410 -18.41 16.55 -1.10
N PHE A 411 -19.71 16.48 -1.46
CA PHE A 411 -20.76 16.05 -0.55
C PHE A 411 -21.15 14.58 -0.73
N VAL A 412 -20.74 13.94 -1.81
CA VAL A 412 -21.02 12.52 -2.04
C VAL A 412 -20.63 11.65 -0.83
N PRO A 413 -19.43 11.77 -0.20
CA PRO A 413 -19.09 10.95 0.94
C PRO A 413 -19.98 11.18 2.17
N GLN A 414 -20.58 12.36 2.29
CA GLN A 414 -21.50 12.69 3.39
C GLN A 414 -22.91 12.11 3.17
N LEU A 415 -23.30 11.90 1.91
CA LEU A 415 -24.62 11.46 1.48
C LEU A 415 -24.66 9.99 1.02
N SER A 416 -23.51 9.30 0.99
CA SER A 416 -23.39 7.95 0.45
C SER A 416 -23.96 6.84 1.36
N MET A 417 -24.22 7.10 2.64
CA MET A 417 -24.78 6.09 3.56
C MET A 417 -26.32 6.07 3.47
N ARG A 418 -26.82 5.73 2.26
CA ARG A 418 -28.26 5.62 1.96
C ARG A 418 -28.49 4.63 0.81
N ASP A 419 -29.76 4.24 0.63
CA ASP A 419 -30.17 3.34 -0.44
C ASP A 419 -30.13 4.01 -1.80
#